data_46fdd4396a492ba2b75dc98ee19f45cc
#
_entry.id   46fdd4396a492ba2b75dc98ee19f45cc
#
_cell.length_a   1.000
_cell.length_b   1.000
_cell.length_c   1.000
_cell.angle_alpha   90.00
_cell.angle_beta   90.00
_cell.angle_gamma   90.00
#
_symmetry.space_group_name_H-M   'P 1'
#
loop_
_entity.id
_entity.type
_entity.pdbx_description
1 polymer ?
#
loop_
_entity_poly.entity_id
_entity_poly.type
_entity_poly.pdbx_seq_one_letter_code
_entity_poly.pdbx_strand_id
1 'polypeptide(L)'
;SEVYHLTKKANLESILDDGAIRRFDDTECWFCESLAKMKAYMEQTVLCEGKPYYGAGGQLCRYPKFEPDEHIILKLTPCRREGNWYRWNQEIPLNSPPELVQTAAEFSKLKIGFRGDLPFRNAEAIDVAEFLHGSIVCRNVQTTSELWKRLSEKVEQNWQTYQRNLYDRSPGVL
;
A
#
# COMPACT_ATOMS: atom_id res chain seq x y z
N SER A 1 12.39 8.11 -1.45
CA SER A 1 12.25 7.05 -0.47
C SER A 1 11.16 6.08 -0.87
N GLU A 2 11.25 4.86 -0.34
CA GLU A 2 10.39 3.77 -0.74
C GLU A 2 9.24 3.57 0.25
N VAL A 3 8.19 2.91 -0.22
CA VAL A 3 7.10 2.38 0.60
C VAL A 3 6.90 0.90 0.30
N TYR A 4 6.29 0.18 1.21
CA TYR A 4 6.13 -1.28 1.14
C TYR A 4 4.65 -1.62 1.20
N HIS A 5 4.24 -2.51 0.31
CA HIS A 5 2.84 -2.92 0.17
C HIS A 5 2.73 -4.44 0.17
N LEU A 6 1.94 -4.96 1.09
CA LEU A 6 1.61 -6.39 1.15
C LEU A 6 0.38 -6.64 0.28
N THR A 7 0.49 -7.57 -0.65
CA THR A 7 -0.62 -7.93 -1.53
C THR A 7 -0.56 -9.41 -1.91
N LYS A 8 -1.64 -9.91 -2.50
CA LYS A 8 -1.65 -11.28 -3.05
C LYS A 8 -0.85 -11.33 -4.34
N LYS A 9 -0.12 -12.43 -4.56
CA LYS A 9 0.60 -12.66 -5.83
C LYS A 9 -0.31 -12.56 -7.05
N ALA A 10 -1.57 -12.95 -6.90
CA ALA A 10 -2.57 -12.86 -7.97
C ALA A 10 -2.79 -11.42 -8.47
N ASN A 11 -2.48 -10.41 -7.65
CA ASN A 11 -2.64 -9.00 -8.02
C ASN A 11 -1.42 -8.41 -8.72
N LEU A 12 -0.29 -9.14 -8.73
CA LEU A 12 0.98 -8.59 -9.21
C LEU A 12 0.93 -8.14 -10.67
N GLU A 13 0.39 -8.99 -11.55
CA GLU A 13 0.30 -8.68 -12.97
C GLU A 13 -0.51 -7.40 -13.20
N SER A 14 -1.66 -7.28 -12.56
CA SER A 14 -2.52 -6.10 -12.65
C SER A 14 -1.83 -4.84 -12.12
N ILE A 15 -1.12 -4.95 -11.00
CA ILE A 15 -0.37 -3.83 -10.43
C ILE A 15 0.74 -3.37 -11.37
N LEU A 16 1.50 -4.30 -11.93
CA LEU A 16 2.57 -3.97 -12.88
C LEU A 16 2.00 -3.41 -14.18
N ASP A 17 0.90 -3.94 -14.65
CA ASP A 17 0.24 -3.44 -15.86
C ASP A 17 -0.29 -2.03 -15.67
N ASP A 18 -0.82 -1.71 -14.50
CA ASP A 18 -1.28 -0.37 -14.17
C ASP A 18 -0.14 0.61 -13.87
N GLY A 19 1.01 0.11 -13.42
CA GLY A 19 2.12 0.95 -12.94
C GLY A 19 1.75 1.72 -11.67
N ALA A 20 0.77 1.24 -10.93
CA ALA A 20 0.26 1.92 -9.74
C ALA A 20 -0.40 0.93 -8.79
N ILE A 21 -0.41 1.29 -7.50
CA ILE A 21 -1.27 0.64 -6.51
C ILE A 21 -2.61 1.38 -6.55
N ARG A 22 -3.66 0.66 -6.84
CA ARG A 22 -5.00 1.24 -6.89
C ARG A 22 -5.54 1.46 -5.48
N ARG A 23 -6.25 2.57 -5.32
CA ARG A 23 -7.00 2.86 -4.10
C ARG A 23 -8.02 1.76 -3.84
N PHE A 24 -8.23 1.48 -2.57
CA PHE A 24 -9.27 0.55 -2.14
C PHE A 24 -10.61 1.28 -2.10
N ASP A 25 -11.64 0.72 -2.72
CA ASP A 25 -12.89 1.42 -3.01
C ASP A 25 -12.58 2.73 -3.75
N ASP A 26 -13.09 3.86 -3.33
CA ASP A 26 -12.85 5.13 -3.98
C ASP A 26 -11.98 6.07 -3.16
N THR A 27 -11.27 5.56 -2.17
CA THR A 27 -10.60 6.42 -1.20
C THR A 27 -9.08 6.34 -1.23
N GLU A 28 -8.48 5.28 -0.70
CA GLU A 28 -7.04 5.28 -0.44
C GLU A 28 -6.40 3.90 -0.57
N CYS A 29 -5.07 3.90 -0.56
CA CYS A 29 -4.26 2.70 -0.40
C CYS A 29 -3.26 2.90 0.75
N TRP A 30 -2.81 1.79 1.35
CA TRP A 30 -2.03 1.80 2.58
C TRP A 30 -0.69 1.12 2.43
N PHE A 31 0.33 1.69 3.09
CA PHE A 31 1.72 1.28 2.96
C PHE A 31 2.43 1.29 4.30
N CYS A 32 3.51 0.51 4.40
CA CYS A 32 4.50 0.65 5.46
C CYS A 32 5.71 1.42 4.94
N GLU A 33 6.33 2.22 5.79
CA GLU A 33 7.47 3.06 5.42
C GLU A 33 8.81 2.33 5.53
N SER A 34 8.81 1.13 6.14
CA SER A 34 10.01 0.31 6.30
C SER A 34 9.64 -1.17 6.41
N LEU A 35 10.62 -2.04 6.20
CA LEU A 35 10.44 -3.48 6.43
C LEU A 35 10.25 -3.81 7.91
N ALA A 36 10.85 -3.05 8.81
CA ALA A 36 10.63 -3.22 10.24
C ALA A 36 9.16 -2.94 10.61
N LYS A 37 8.59 -1.87 10.07
CA LYS A 37 7.17 -1.56 10.25
C LYS A 37 6.27 -2.60 9.59
N MET A 38 6.65 -3.11 8.42
CA MET A 38 5.91 -4.18 7.75
C MET A 38 5.87 -5.45 8.62
N LYS A 39 7.00 -5.84 9.17
CA LYS A 39 7.07 -7.00 10.06
C LYS A 39 6.19 -6.83 11.29
N ALA A 40 6.32 -5.68 11.96
CA ALA A 40 5.50 -5.35 13.13
C ALA A 40 4.00 -5.33 12.78
N TYR A 41 3.64 -4.74 11.65
CA TYR A 41 2.27 -4.74 11.16
C TYR A 41 1.73 -6.16 10.96
N MET A 42 2.48 -7.02 10.27
CA MET A 42 2.07 -8.40 10.00
C MET A 42 1.90 -9.19 11.30
N GLU A 43 2.84 -9.05 12.24
CA GLU A 43 2.80 -9.72 13.54
C GLU A 43 1.59 -9.32 14.38
N GLN A 44 1.12 -8.09 14.23
CA GLN A 44 -0.02 -7.55 14.98
C GLN A 44 -1.36 -7.76 14.26
N THR A 45 -1.33 -8.11 12.99
CA THR A 45 -2.54 -8.18 12.16
C THR A 45 -2.65 -9.49 11.41
N VAL A 46 -2.21 -9.56 10.17
CA VAL A 46 -2.49 -10.66 9.25
C VAL A 46 -2.00 -12.02 9.74
N LEU A 47 -0.97 -12.07 10.59
CA LEU A 47 -0.47 -13.32 11.18
C LEU A 47 -1.28 -13.75 12.40
N CYS A 48 -2.21 -12.94 12.87
CA CYS A 48 -3.05 -13.24 14.03
C CYS A 48 -4.39 -13.83 13.59
N GLU A 49 -4.40 -15.10 13.19
CA GLU A 49 -5.65 -15.80 12.81
C GLU A 49 -6.74 -15.63 13.88
N GLY A 50 -7.91 -15.20 13.46
CA GLY A 50 -9.07 -15.00 14.33
C GLY A 50 -9.11 -13.68 15.09
N LYS A 51 -8.05 -12.87 15.03
CA LYS A 51 -8.05 -11.54 15.67
C LYS A 51 -9.07 -10.62 15.00
N PRO A 52 -9.90 -9.91 15.78
CA PRO A 52 -10.81 -8.91 15.21
C PRO A 52 -10.08 -7.72 14.63
N TYR A 53 -10.60 -7.19 13.52
CA TYR A 53 -10.14 -5.93 12.93
C TYR A 53 -11.29 -5.21 12.26
N TYR A 54 -11.13 -3.90 12.04
CA TYR A 54 -12.10 -3.11 11.31
C TYR A 54 -11.80 -3.17 9.81
N GLY A 55 -12.76 -3.69 9.03
CA GLY A 55 -12.67 -3.70 7.57
C GLY A 55 -12.99 -2.34 6.96
N ALA A 56 -12.89 -2.26 5.63
CA ALA A 56 -13.34 -1.11 4.87
C ALA A 56 -14.83 -0.88 5.14
N GLY A 57 -15.23 0.35 5.41
CA GLY A 57 -16.61 0.66 5.78
C GLY A 57 -16.93 0.44 7.27
N GLY A 58 -15.93 0.12 8.08
CA GLY A 58 -16.05 0.08 9.54
C GLY A 58 -16.66 -1.21 10.12
N GLN A 59 -16.93 -2.24 9.30
CA GLN A 59 -17.43 -3.51 9.82
C GLN A 59 -16.34 -4.29 10.57
N LEU A 60 -16.76 -5.01 11.61
CA LEU A 60 -15.86 -5.87 12.37
C LEU A 60 -15.65 -7.19 11.64
N CYS A 61 -14.40 -7.49 11.33
CA CYS A 61 -13.96 -8.72 10.67
C CYS A 61 -12.98 -9.50 11.55
N ARG A 62 -12.63 -10.71 11.13
CA ARG A 62 -11.57 -11.51 11.77
C ARG A 62 -10.55 -11.92 10.73
N TYR A 63 -9.27 -11.87 11.10
CA TYR A 63 -8.20 -12.30 10.18
C TYR A 63 -8.35 -13.80 9.89
N PRO A 64 -8.35 -14.19 8.61
CA PRO A 64 -8.28 -15.61 8.23
C PRO A 64 -6.88 -16.15 8.44
N LYS A 65 -6.71 -17.46 8.21
CA LYS A 65 -5.38 -18.05 8.16
C LYS A 65 -4.57 -17.35 7.06
N PHE A 66 -3.38 -16.88 7.44
CA PHE A 66 -2.49 -16.23 6.50
C PHE A 66 -1.68 -17.26 5.71
N GLU A 67 -1.67 -17.13 4.39
CA GLU A 67 -0.96 -18.02 3.47
C GLU A 67 0.25 -17.28 2.89
N PRO A 68 1.46 -17.48 3.45
CA PRO A 68 2.65 -16.76 3.00
C PRO A 68 2.96 -16.96 1.51
N ASP A 69 2.72 -18.17 0.98
CA ASP A 69 3.02 -18.51 -0.42
C ASP A 69 2.10 -17.80 -1.42
N GLU A 70 0.96 -17.29 -0.96
CA GLU A 70 0.00 -16.57 -1.80
C GLU A 70 0.22 -15.06 -1.79
N HIS A 71 1.18 -14.57 -1.01
CA HIS A 71 1.41 -13.14 -0.81
C HIS A 71 2.80 -12.71 -1.24
N ILE A 72 2.94 -11.43 -1.50
CA ILE A 72 4.18 -10.79 -1.87
C ILE A 72 4.23 -9.41 -1.21
N ILE A 73 5.43 -8.97 -0.83
CA ILE A 73 5.66 -7.59 -0.43
C ILE A 73 6.30 -6.87 -1.60
N LEU A 74 5.73 -5.74 -1.99
CA LEU A 74 6.29 -4.89 -3.02
C LEU A 74 7.00 -3.71 -2.38
N LYS A 75 8.29 -3.57 -2.69
CA LYS A 75 9.07 -2.37 -2.39
C LYS A 75 8.91 -1.43 -3.55
N LEU A 76 8.24 -0.31 -3.33
CA LEU A 76 7.83 0.62 -4.36
C LEU A 76 8.55 1.94 -4.22
N THR A 77 9.01 2.49 -5.35
CA THR A 77 9.49 3.86 -5.43
C THR A 77 8.38 4.71 -6.04
N PRO A 78 7.65 5.51 -5.24
CA PRO A 78 6.59 6.37 -5.78
C PRO A 78 7.12 7.37 -6.78
N CYS A 79 6.30 7.73 -7.77
CA CYS A 79 6.63 8.78 -8.73
C CYS A 79 6.84 10.13 -8.06
N ARG A 80 6.01 10.45 -7.05
CA ARG A 80 6.20 11.57 -6.14
C ARG A 80 5.67 11.25 -4.75
N ARG A 81 6.22 11.93 -3.77
CA ARG A 81 5.79 11.83 -2.39
C ARG A 81 5.02 13.05 -1.90
N GLU A 82 4.72 13.96 -2.76
CA GLU A 82 3.96 15.16 -2.40
C GLU A 82 2.47 14.90 -2.45
N GLY A 83 1.73 15.53 -1.57
CA GLY A 83 0.28 15.65 -1.63
C GLY A 83 -0.46 14.74 -0.66
N ASN A 84 -1.18 13.76 -1.12
CA ASN A 84 -2.30 13.12 -0.44
C ASN A 84 -1.94 12.04 0.59
N TRP A 85 -0.80 12.19 1.27
CA TRP A 85 -0.39 11.28 2.34
C TRP A 85 -1.04 11.68 3.67
N TYR A 86 -1.49 10.70 4.42
CA TYR A 86 -2.12 10.94 5.72
C TYR A 86 -2.01 9.71 6.62
N ARG A 87 -2.38 9.90 7.90
CA ARG A 87 -2.46 8.80 8.87
C ARG A 87 -3.91 8.67 9.35
N TRP A 88 -4.32 7.42 9.57
CA TRP A 88 -5.71 7.12 9.92
C TRP A 88 -6.18 7.84 11.18
N ASN A 89 -5.35 7.93 12.22
CA ASN A 89 -5.71 8.58 13.47
C ASN A 89 -6.00 10.09 13.33
N GLN A 90 -5.58 10.70 12.22
CA GLN A 90 -5.88 12.11 11.91
C GLN A 90 -7.25 12.30 11.28
N GLU A 91 -7.87 11.21 10.83
CA GLU A 91 -9.09 11.26 10.01
C GLU A 91 -10.31 10.68 10.72
N ILE A 92 -10.16 10.06 11.89
CA ILE A 92 -11.31 9.51 12.61
C ILE A 92 -12.12 10.63 13.27
N PRO A 93 -13.45 10.45 13.37
CA PRO A 93 -14.30 11.44 14.05
C PRO A 93 -13.89 11.66 15.50
N LEU A 94 -14.08 12.90 15.99
CA LEU A 94 -13.68 13.30 17.36
C LEU A 94 -14.36 12.48 18.46
N ASN A 95 -15.58 12.02 18.22
CA ASN A 95 -16.36 11.27 19.21
C ASN A 95 -16.31 9.76 18.98
N SER A 96 -15.24 9.27 18.35
CA SER A 96 -15.06 7.83 18.09
C SER A 96 -14.93 7.04 19.39
N PRO A 97 -15.41 5.77 19.40
CA PRO A 97 -15.25 4.91 20.57
C PRO A 97 -13.77 4.75 20.95
N PRO A 98 -13.44 4.58 22.24
CA PRO A 98 -12.04 4.43 22.68
C PRO A 98 -11.28 3.31 21.98
N GLU A 99 -11.93 2.19 21.68
CA GLU A 99 -11.32 1.06 20.97
C GLU A 99 -10.89 1.45 19.56
N LEU A 100 -11.70 2.24 18.88
CA LEU A 100 -11.38 2.74 17.53
C LEU A 100 -10.22 3.73 17.59
N VAL A 101 -10.24 4.64 18.56
CA VAL A 101 -9.15 5.62 18.75
C VAL A 101 -7.82 4.90 18.97
N GLN A 102 -7.80 3.90 19.85
CA GLN A 102 -6.60 3.13 20.13
C GLN A 102 -6.13 2.35 18.91
N THR A 103 -7.05 1.66 18.23
CA THR A 103 -6.73 0.89 17.02
C THR A 103 -6.14 1.79 15.94
N ALA A 104 -6.74 2.96 15.71
CA ALA A 104 -6.25 3.91 14.70
C ALA A 104 -4.86 4.46 15.10
N ALA A 105 -4.62 4.72 16.37
CA ALA A 105 -3.31 5.18 16.84
C ALA A 105 -2.22 4.13 16.63
N GLU A 106 -2.49 2.88 16.96
CA GLU A 106 -1.56 1.77 16.75
C GLU A 106 -1.29 1.52 15.27
N PHE A 107 -2.33 1.49 14.46
CA PHE A 107 -2.22 1.33 13.01
C PHE A 107 -1.37 2.45 12.39
N SER A 108 -1.58 3.69 12.84
CA SER A 108 -0.90 4.87 12.30
C SER A 108 0.59 4.94 12.63
N LYS A 109 1.06 4.16 13.60
CA LYS A 109 2.49 4.00 13.86
C LYS A 109 3.17 3.15 12.79
N LEU A 110 2.43 2.28 12.12
CA LEU A 110 2.96 1.29 11.19
C LEU A 110 2.60 1.58 9.74
N LYS A 111 1.47 2.23 9.50
CA LYS A 111 0.92 2.46 8.17
C LYS A 111 0.74 3.95 7.86
N ILE A 112 0.98 4.28 6.60
CA ILE A 112 0.65 5.58 6.03
C ILE A 112 -0.28 5.36 4.84
N GLY A 113 -1.29 6.21 4.70
CA GLY A 113 -2.25 6.15 3.61
C GLY A 113 -1.94 7.16 2.51
N PHE A 114 -2.30 6.80 1.30
CA PHE A 114 -2.27 7.71 0.16
C PHE A 114 -3.66 7.80 -0.45
N ARG A 115 -4.18 9.00 -0.60
CA ARG A 115 -5.50 9.24 -1.22
C ARG A 115 -5.38 9.14 -2.73
N GLY A 116 -6.15 8.22 -3.30
CA GLY A 116 -6.12 7.91 -4.70
C GLY A 116 -5.18 6.75 -5.03
N ASP A 117 -4.91 6.58 -6.32
CA ASP A 117 -3.99 5.56 -6.80
C ASP A 117 -2.56 6.07 -6.68
N LEU A 118 -1.65 5.21 -6.22
CA LEU A 118 -0.24 5.57 -6.08
C LEU A 118 0.56 5.07 -7.28
N PRO A 119 0.95 5.95 -8.23
CA PRO A 119 1.86 5.55 -9.30
C PRO A 119 3.27 5.39 -8.77
N PHE A 120 4.00 4.41 -9.31
CA PHE A 120 5.37 4.13 -8.91
C PHE A 120 6.29 4.05 -10.13
N ARG A 121 7.58 4.31 -9.92
CA ARG A 121 8.62 4.22 -10.96
C ARG A 121 9.36 2.90 -10.93
N ASN A 122 9.41 2.25 -9.80
CA ASN A 122 10.10 0.99 -9.63
C ASN A 122 9.37 0.12 -8.61
N ALA A 123 9.40 -1.18 -8.85
CA ALA A 123 8.86 -2.18 -7.94
C ALA A 123 9.83 -3.35 -7.83
N GLU A 124 10.15 -3.73 -6.60
CA GLU A 124 10.91 -4.93 -6.29
C GLU A 124 10.05 -5.85 -5.47
N ALA A 125 10.11 -7.13 -5.76
CA ALA A 125 9.34 -8.14 -5.04
C ALA A 125 10.16 -8.75 -3.91
N ILE A 126 9.54 -8.87 -2.75
CA ILE A 126 10.09 -9.57 -1.59
C ILE A 126 9.17 -10.76 -1.31
N ASP A 127 9.74 -11.97 -1.32
CA ASP A 127 9.00 -13.17 -0.98
C ASP A 127 8.63 -13.16 0.50
N VAL A 128 7.35 -13.38 0.79
CA VAL A 128 6.83 -13.25 2.17
C VAL A 128 7.35 -14.38 3.06
N ALA A 129 7.42 -15.61 2.56
CA ALA A 129 7.94 -16.74 3.34
C ALA A 129 9.41 -16.49 3.73
N GLU A 130 10.23 -16.05 2.79
CA GLU A 130 11.64 -15.70 3.05
C GLU A 130 11.74 -14.54 4.05
N PHE A 131 10.90 -13.54 3.89
CA PHE A 131 10.84 -12.39 4.80
C PHE A 131 10.50 -12.81 6.24
N LEU A 132 9.52 -13.67 6.41
CA LEU A 132 9.11 -14.16 7.73
C LEU A 132 10.17 -15.05 8.38
N HIS A 133 11.00 -15.72 7.58
CA HIS A 133 12.13 -16.52 8.07
C HIS A 133 13.43 -15.73 8.19
N GLY A 134 13.41 -14.42 7.95
CA GLY A 134 14.57 -13.56 8.11
C GLY A 134 15.53 -13.52 6.92
N SER A 135 15.21 -14.22 5.84
CA SER A 135 15.99 -14.19 4.58
C SER A 135 15.30 -13.26 3.60
N ILE A 136 15.85 -12.07 3.39
CA ILE A 136 15.24 -11.07 2.50
C ILE A 136 15.97 -11.08 1.16
N VAL A 137 15.26 -11.48 0.10
CA VAL A 137 15.75 -11.39 -1.27
C VAL A 137 14.81 -10.45 -2.04
N CYS A 138 15.33 -9.29 -2.41
CA CYS A 138 14.60 -8.35 -3.27
C CYS A 138 14.89 -8.71 -4.73
N ARG A 139 13.85 -8.91 -5.52
CA ARG A 139 13.97 -9.17 -6.95
C ARG A 139 13.25 -8.07 -7.72
N ASN A 140 13.98 -7.44 -8.63
CA ASN A 140 13.35 -6.47 -9.53
C ASN A 140 12.36 -7.21 -10.44
N VAL A 141 11.08 -6.87 -10.35
CA VAL A 141 10.03 -7.50 -11.13
C VAL A 141 9.91 -6.91 -12.54
N GLN A 142 10.73 -5.93 -12.85
CA GLN A 142 10.73 -5.21 -14.12
C GLN A 142 11.95 -5.56 -14.98
N THR A 143 12.44 -6.81 -14.91
CA THR A 143 13.72 -7.20 -15.46
C THR A 143 13.71 -7.55 -16.96
N THR A 144 12.56 -7.79 -17.60
CA THR A 144 12.53 -8.05 -19.04
C THR A 144 12.40 -6.73 -19.80
N SER A 145 13.23 -6.52 -20.83
CA SER A 145 13.33 -5.24 -21.53
C SER A 145 12.01 -4.75 -22.12
N GLU A 146 11.23 -5.63 -22.73
CA GLU A 146 9.93 -5.27 -23.31
C GLU A 146 8.90 -4.93 -22.24
N LEU A 147 8.82 -5.75 -21.20
CA LEU A 147 7.91 -5.51 -20.08
C LEU A 147 8.28 -4.21 -19.37
N TRP A 148 9.58 -4.00 -19.11
CA TRP A 148 10.08 -2.79 -18.48
C TRP A 148 9.71 -1.53 -19.26
N LYS A 149 9.93 -1.56 -20.58
CA LYS A 149 9.59 -0.42 -21.44
C LYS A 149 8.10 -0.09 -21.38
N ARG A 150 7.24 -1.09 -21.52
CA ARG A 150 5.79 -0.92 -21.42
C ARG A 150 5.35 -0.37 -20.07
N LEU A 151 5.92 -0.91 -19.00
CA LEU A 151 5.59 -0.48 -17.65
C LEU A 151 6.07 0.95 -17.37
N SER A 152 7.27 1.29 -17.84
CA SER A 152 7.81 2.64 -17.72
C SER A 152 6.94 3.69 -18.41
N GLU A 153 6.48 3.38 -19.62
CA GLU A 153 5.57 4.26 -20.36
C GLU A 153 4.24 4.42 -19.61
N LYS A 154 3.71 3.33 -19.07
CA LYS A 154 2.44 3.36 -18.33
C LYS A 154 2.55 4.12 -17.01
N VAL A 155 3.64 3.94 -16.29
CA VAL A 155 3.90 4.71 -15.05
C VAL A 155 3.97 6.20 -15.35
N GLU A 156 4.64 6.60 -16.43
CA GLU A 156 4.72 8.00 -16.82
C GLU A 156 3.33 8.57 -17.16
N GLN A 157 2.53 7.83 -17.91
CA GLN A 157 1.16 8.23 -18.23
C GLN A 157 0.30 8.39 -16.98
N ASN A 158 0.40 7.44 -16.05
CA ASN A 158 -0.33 7.48 -14.78
C ASN A 158 0.11 8.70 -13.96
N TRP A 159 1.40 8.98 -13.95
CA TRP A 159 1.93 10.13 -13.25
C TRP A 159 1.42 11.46 -13.84
N GLN A 160 1.42 11.58 -15.16
CA GLN A 160 0.88 12.77 -15.83
C GLN A 160 -0.60 12.95 -15.54
N THR A 161 -1.38 11.87 -15.55
CA THR A 161 -2.79 11.89 -15.20
C THR A 161 -3.00 12.31 -13.74
N TYR A 162 -2.20 11.78 -12.84
CA TYR A 162 -2.25 12.13 -11.42
C TYR A 162 -1.96 13.63 -11.21
N GLN A 163 -0.92 14.15 -11.85
CA GLN A 163 -0.59 15.59 -11.77
C GLN A 163 -1.72 16.45 -12.30
N ARG A 164 -2.31 16.07 -13.43
CA ARG A 164 -3.44 16.78 -14.02
C ARG A 164 -4.63 16.81 -13.07
N ASN A 165 -4.98 15.68 -12.47
CA ASN A 165 -6.07 15.61 -11.52
C ASN A 165 -5.83 16.48 -10.28
N LEU A 166 -4.61 16.52 -9.77
CA LEU A 166 -4.24 17.42 -8.67
C LEU A 166 -4.40 18.88 -9.05
N TYR A 167 -3.96 19.24 -10.25
CA TYR A 167 -4.06 20.60 -10.74
C TYR A 167 -5.53 21.02 -10.88
N ASP A 168 -6.36 20.16 -11.47
CA ASP A 168 -7.79 20.43 -11.68
C ASP A 168 -8.57 20.58 -10.37
N ARG A 169 -8.06 20.01 -9.28
CA ARG A 169 -8.66 20.15 -7.94
C ARG A 169 -8.13 21.37 -7.16
N SER A 170 -7.19 22.08 -7.71
CA SER A 170 -6.59 23.24 -7.07
C SER A 170 -7.60 24.40 -7.06
N PRO A 171 -7.80 25.10 -5.92
CA PRO A 171 -8.78 26.20 -5.84
C PRO A 171 -8.52 27.34 -6.82
N GLY A 172 -7.28 27.51 -7.28
CA GLY A 172 -6.92 28.56 -8.24
C GLY A 172 -7.25 28.24 -9.69
N VAL A 173 -7.76 27.06 -9.98
CA VAL A 173 -8.03 26.58 -11.35
C VAL A 173 -9.48 26.84 -11.77
N LEU A 174 -10.32 27.12 -10.83
CA LEU A 174 -11.72 27.47 -11.11
C LEU A 174 -11.84 28.96 -11.59
#